data_68423708b5e6e80031f2df357280b158
#
_entry.id   68423708b5e6e80031f2df357280b158
#
_cell.length_a   1.000
_cell.length_b   1.000
_cell.length_c   1.000
_cell.angle_alpha   90.00
_cell.angle_beta   90.00
_cell.angle_gamma   90.00
#
_symmetry.space_group_name_H-M   'P 1'
#
loop_
_entity.id
_entity.type
_entity.pdbx_description
1 polymer ?
#
loop_
_entity_poly.entity_id
_entity_poly.type
_entity_poly.pdbx_seq_one_letter_code
_entity_poly.pdbx_strand_id
1 'polypeptide(L)'
;MGVLIWFRHISKAAISHTIKKLTLATLLIVSCATAWAADFAKGLTASRAGDFVTALAEWKPLAEQGDAIAQFDLGLLYDNGKGVIEDDKEAVKWYMLAAEQGKASAQTNLAFMHATGQGVIQDNVYAHIWWNIAAASGSENAKGNKDILVKQMTAQDISKAQDLA
;
A
#
# COMPACT_ATOMS: atom_id res chain seq x y z
N MET A 1 57.22 -4.80 7.93
CA MET A 1 57.28 -3.76 6.85
C MET A 1 56.76 -4.34 5.53
N GLY A 2 55.49 -4.73 5.45
CA GLY A 2 54.96 -5.39 4.22
C GLY A 2 53.49 -5.04 3.88
N VAL A 3 52.83 -4.20 4.65
CA VAL A 3 51.37 -3.94 4.46
C VAL A 3 51.08 -2.59 3.77
N LEU A 4 52.08 -1.73 3.64
CA LEU A 4 51.90 -0.37 3.09
C LEU A 4 52.09 -0.25 1.55
N ILE A 5 52.45 -1.32 0.87
CA ILE A 5 52.75 -1.28 -0.59
C ILE A 5 51.54 -1.70 -1.43
N TRP A 6 50.49 -2.34 -0.83
CA TRP A 6 49.33 -2.85 -1.59
C TRP A 6 48.30 -1.81 -1.98
N PHE A 7 48.26 -0.65 -1.28
CA PHE A 7 47.28 0.42 -1.55
C PHE A 7 47.66 1.39 -2.68
N ARG A 8 48.84 1.24 -3.27
CA ARG A 8 49.35 2.22 -4.25
C ARG A 8 49.03 1.94 -5.70
N HIS A 9 48.34 0.84 -6.00
CA HIS A 9 48.04 0.43 -7.41
C HIS A 9 46.54 0.30 -7.74
N ILE A 10 45.66 0.89 -6.94
CA ILE A 10 44.30 1.11 -7.45
C ILE A 10 44.38 2.29 -8.41
N SER A 11 44.40 1.96 -9.69
CA SER A 11 44.48 2.94 -10.79
C SER A 11 43.41 4.03 -10.56
N LYS A 12 43.83 5.31 -10.65
CA LYS A 12 42.88 6.46 -10.63
C LYS A 12 41.73 6.27 -11.63
N ALA A 13 41.98 5.51 -12.73
CA ALA A 13 40.98 5.14 -13.70
C ALA A 13 39.89 4.19 -13.11
N ALA A 14 40.28 3.21 -12.28
CA ALA A 14 39.31 2.28 -11.65
C ALA A 14 38.43 3.00 -10.63
N ILE A 15 39.00 3.87 -9.82
CA ILE A 15 38.25 4.69 -8.87
C ILE A 15 37.31 5.64 -9.60
N SER A 16 37.77 6.30 -10.66
CA SER A 16 36.96 7.18 -11.50
C SER A 16 35.82 6.42 -12.19
N HIS A 17 36.02 5.19 -12.62
CA HIS A 17 35.02 4.38 -13.27
C HIS A 17 33.95 3.88 -12.28
N THR A 18 34.35 3.51 -11.08
CA THR A 18 33.44 3.10 -10.00
C THR A 18 32.61 4.29 -9.49
N ILE A 19 33.23 5.45 -9.31
CA ILE A 19 32.51 6.68 -8.92
C ILE A 19 31.51 7.09 -10.00
N LYS A 20 31.90 7.03 -11.31
CA LYS A 20 30.98 7.32 -12.41
C LYS A 20 29.79 6.35 -12.47
N LYS A 21 30.01 5.07 -12.20
CA LYS A 21 28.91 4.08 -12.11
C LYS A 21 28.00 4.32 -10.92
N LEU A 22 28.56 4.65 -9.75
CA LEU A 22 27.76 5.01 -8.56
C LEU A 22 26.96 6.30 -8.80
N THR A 23 27.56 7.33 -9.36
CA THR A 23 26.86 8.59 -9.66
C THR A 23 25.76 8.40 -10.73
N LEU A 24 26.00 7.56 -11.73
CA LEU A 24 24.97 7.25 -12.74
C LEU A 24 23.81 6.47 -12.14
N ALA A 25 24.08 5.49 -11.26
CA ALA A 25 23.07 4.72 -10.56
C ALA A 25 22.24 5.59 -9.60
N THR A 26 22.88 6.49 -8.86
CA THR A 26 22.18 7.44 -7.98
C THR A 26 21.37 8.46 -8.77
N LEU A 27 21.84 8.94 -9.90
CA LEU A 27 21.09 9.84 -10.78
C LEU A 27 19.84 9.15 -11.35
N LEU A 28 19.95 7.88 -11.76
CA LEU A 28 18.82 7.09 -12.27
C LEU A 28 17.77 6.84 -11.18
N ILE A 29 18.20 6.53 -9.97
CA ILE A 29 17.27 6.32 -8.82
C ILE A 29 16.53 7.63 -8.47
N VAL A 30 17.24 8.75 -8.43
CA VAL A 30 16.64 10.05 -8.14
C VAL A 30 15.68 10.49 -9.25
N SER A 31 16.01 10.27 -10.53
CA SER A 31 15.12 10.62 -11.63
C SER A 31 13.87 9.75 -11.68
N CYS A 32 13.96 8.48 -11.30
CA CYS A 32 12.82 7.58 -11.22
C CYS A 32 11.88 7.98 -10.05
N ALA A 33 12.45 8.31 -8.88
CA ALA A 33 11.67 8.74 -7.73
C ALA A 33 10.94 10.07 -7.96
N THR A 34 11.54 11.00 -8.70
CA THR A 34 10.89 12.29 -9.04
C THR A 34 9.78 12.13 -10.07
N ALA A 35 9.93 11.24 -11.05
CA ALA A 35 8.89 10.92 -12.00
C ALA A 35 7.66 10.30 -11.28
N TRP A 36 7.88 9.35 -10.39
CA TRP A 36 6.84 8.72 -9.58
C TRP A 36 6.05 9.71 -8.72
N ALA A 37 6.77 10.61 -8.03
CA ALA A 37 6.12 11.63 -7.21
C ALA A 37 5.27 12.59 -8.05
N ALA A 38 5.70 12.89 -9.29
CA ALA A 38 4.96 13.73 -10.21
C ALA A 38 3.67 13.07 -10.70
N ASP A 39 3.73 11.78 -11.02
CA ASP A 39 2.57 11.01 -11.53
C ASP A 39 1.52 10.84 -10.43
N PHE A 40 1.92 10.52 -9.19
CA PHE A 40 0.98 10.44 -8.06
C PHE A 40 0.31 11.80 -7.79
N ALA A 41 1.08 12.90 -7.78
CA ALA A 41 0.56 14.25 -7.55
C ALA A 41 -0.43 14.70 -8.64
N LYS A 42 -0.21 14.27 -9.88
CA LYS A 42 -1.13 14.54 -11.00
C LYS A 42 -2.47 13.85 -10.79
N GLY A 43 -2.44 12.54 -10.41
CA GLY A 43 -3.64 11.79 -10.07
C GLY A 43 -4.40 12.41 -8.89
N LEU A 44 -3.69 12.84 -7.84
CA LEU A 44 -4.30 13.51 -6.70
C LEU A 44 -4.97 14.85 -7.08
N THR A 45 -4.34 15.62 -7.95
CA THR A 45 -4.90 16.89 -8.46
C THR A 45 -6.17 16.63 -9.27
N ALA A 46 -6.15 15.64 -10.15
CA ALA A 46 -7.30 15.22 -10.94
C ALA A 46 -8.45 14.74 -10.04
N SER A 47 -8.17 13.90 -9.06
CA SER A 47 -9.16 13.40 -8.09
C SER A 47 -9.82 14.52 -7.31
N ARG A 48 -9.05 15.51 -6.85
CA ARG A 48 -9.58 16.70 -6.16
C ARG A 48 -10.46 17.58 -7.06
N ALA A 49 -10.19 17.59 -8.35
CA ALA A 49 -11.00 18.27 -9.35
C ALA A 49 -12.25 17.46 -9.78
N GLY A 50 -12.41 16.22 -9.28
CA GLY A 50 -13.49 15.33 -9.68
C GLY A 50 -13.22 14.59 -11.01
N ASP A 51 -12.05 14.74 -11.60
CA ASP A 51 -11.61 13.98 -12.77
C ASP A 51 -11.02 12.62 -12.36
N PHE A 52 -11.91 11.72 -11.98
CA PHE A 52 -11.54 10.39 -11.52
C PHE A 52 -11.02 9.47 -12.64
N VAL A 53 -11.36 9.77 -13.90
CA VAL A 53 -10.81 9.03 -15.05
C VAL A 53 -9.32 9.29 -15.21
N THR A 54 -8.91 10.56 -15.12
CA THR A 54 -7.49 10.92 -15.12
C THR A 54 -6.80 10.39 -13.87
N ALA A 55 -7.41 10.49 -12.67
CA ALA A 55 -6.84 9.94 -11.44
C ALA A 55 -6.57 8.42 -11.56
N LEU A 56 -7.53 7.67 -12.08
CA LEU A 56 -7.39 6.23 -12.35
C LEU A 56 -6.21 5.94 -13.30
N ALA A 57 -6.11 6.69 -14.40
CA ALA A 57 -5.06 6.49 -15.39
C ALA A 57 -3.66 6.74 -14.83
N GLU A 58 -3.51 7.74 -13.93
CA GLU A 58 -2.23 8.08 -13.30
C GLU A 58 -1.87 7.11 -12.16
N TRP A 59 -2.84 6.67 -11.35
CA TRP A 59 -2.56 5.81 -10.20
C TRP A 59 -2.42 4.33 -10.55
N LYS A 60 -3.10 3.85 -11.61
CA LYS A 60 -3.05 2.43 -11.98
C LYS A 60 -1.64 1.90 -12.21
N PRO A 61 -0.77 2.54 -13.02
CA PRO A 61 0.61 2.06 -13.20
C PRO A 61 1.44 2.10 -11.91
N LEU A 62 1.18 3.04 -10.99
CA LEU A 62 1.84 3.11 -9.69
C LEU A 62 1.40 1.96 -8.77
N ALA A 63 0.10 1.68 -8.73
CA ALA A 63 -0.47 0.59 -7.96
C ALA A 63 0.04 -0.78 -8.46
N GLU A 64 0.12 -0.97 -9.77
CA GLU A 64 0.69 -2.17 -10.41
C GLU A 64 2.17 -2.36 -10.08
N GLN A 65 2.91 -1.28 -9.84
CA GLN A 65 4.30 -1.29 -9.41
C GLN A 65 4.47 -1.45 -7.90
N GLY A 66 3.38 -1.52 -7.14
CA GLY A 66 3.40 -1.82 -5.72
C GLY A 66 3.27 -0.61 -4.79
N ASP A 67 2.98 0.61 -5.30
CA ASP A 67 2.76 1.76 -4.43
C ASP A 67 1.49 1.57 -3.60
N ALA A 68 1.64 1.46 -2.26
CA ALA A 68 0.56 1.17 -1.34
C ALA A 68 -0.49 2.30 -1.25
N ILE A 69 -0.09 3.55 -1.54
CA ILE A 69 -1.01 4.67 -1.52
C ILE A 69 -1.86 4.63 -2.79
N ALA A 70 -1.23 4.44 -3.94
CA ALA A 70 -1.95 4.30 -5.21
C ALA A 70 -2.87 3.07 -5.22
N GLN A 71 -2.45 1.95 -4.62
CA GLN A 71 -3.30 0.76 -4.44
C GLN A 71 -4.54 1.08 -3.60
N PHE A 72 -4.37 1.76 -2.47
CA PHE A 72 -5.50 2.16 -1.64
C PHE A 72 -6.45 3.11 -2.38
N ASP A 73 -5.91 4.14 -3.05
CA ASP A 73 -6.71 5.11 -3.79
C ASP A 73 -7.42 4.46 -4.99
N LEU A 74 -6.78 3.49 -5.65
CA LEU A 74 -7.41 2.68 -6.71
C LEU A 74 -8.56 1.83 -6.15
N GLY A 75 -8.37 1.21 -4.99
CA GLY A 75 -9.44 0.52 -4.27
C GLY A 75 -10.64 1.42 -4.01
N LEU A 76 -10.43 2.66 -3.58
CA LEU A 76 -11.50 3.65 -3.38
C LEU A 76 -12.23 4.01 -4.68
N LEU A 77 -11.54 4.06 -5.82
CA LEU A 77 -12.18 4.35 -7.10
C LEU A 77 -13.12 3.22 -7.52
N TYR A 78 -12.69 1.96 -7.37
CA TYR A 78 -13.53 0.80 -7.68
C TYR A 78 -14.67 0.61 -6.70
N ASP A 79 -14.45 0.79 -5.40
CA ASP A 79 -15.44 0.69 -4.33
C ASP A 79 -16.59 1.71 -4.47
N ASN A 80 -16.29 2.89 -5.04
CA ASN A 80 -17.27 3.96 -5.20
C ASN A 80 -17.72 4.18 -6.65
N GLY A 81 -17.27 3.40 -7.62
CA GLY A 81 -17.58 3.60 -9.04
C GLY A 81 -17.10 4.94 -9.60
N LYS A 82 -16.00 5.49 -9.07
CA LYS A 82 -15.49 6.81 -9.48
C LYS A 82 -14.50 6.68 -10.62
N GLY A 83 -14.86 7.17 -11.80
CA GLY A 83 -14.04 7.10 -13.01
C GLY A 83 -13.95 5.69 -13.62
N VAL A 84 -14.61 4.73 -13.02
CA VAL A 84 -14.67 3.32 -13.39
C VAL A 84 -16.03 2.76 -12.95
N ILE A 85 -16.46 1.65 -13.53
CA ILE A 85 -17.63 0.92 -13.04
C ILE A 85 -17.32 0.37 -11.65
N GLU A 86 -18.26 0.53 -10.71
CA GLU A 86 -18.14 -0.03 -9.36
C GLU A 86 -17.89 -1.53 -9.40
N ASP A 87 -16.85 -1.98 -8.71
CA ASP A 87 -16.47 -3.39 -8.62
C ASP A 87 -15.84 -3.66 -7.25
N ASP A 88 -16.67 -4.14 -6.34
CA ASP A 88 -16.24 -4.49 -4.97
C ASP A 88 -15.15 -5.56 -4.94
N LYS A 89 -15.15 -6.51 -5.90
CA LYS A 89 -14.12 -7.55 -5.97
C LYS A 89 -12.77 -6.97 -6.35
N GLU A 90 -12.79 -6.03 -7.30
CA GLU A 90 -11.56 -5.35 -7.69
C GLU A 90 -11.07 -4.42 -6.57
N ALA A 91 -11.99 -3.72 -5.87
CA ALA A 91 -11.67 -2.92 -4.70
C ALA A 91 -10.99 -3.75 -3.60
N VAL A 92 -11.54 -4.94 -3.29
CA VAL A 92 -10.93 -5.88 -2.31
C VAL A 92 -9.52 -6.25 -2.68
N LYS A 93 -9.23 -6.55 -3.95
CA LYS A 93 -7.86 -6.90 -4.39
C LYS A 93 -6.88 -5.75 -4.12
N TRP A 94 -7.26 -4.53 -4.48
CA TRP A 94 -6.40 -3.37 -4.28
C TRP A 94 -6.23 -3.02 -2.80
N TYR A 95 -7.32 -3.10 -2.01
CA TYR A 95 -7.23 -2.92 -0.56
C TYR A 95 -6.35 -3.99 0.10
N MET A 96 -6.43 -5.26 -0.34
CA MET A 96 -5.60 -6.34 0.18
C MET A 96 -4.11 -6.04 -0.03
N LEU A 97 -3.71 -5.68 -1.26
CA LEU A 97 -2.33 -5.35 -1.58
C LEU A 97 -1.80 -4.18 -0.73
N ALA A 98 -2.60 -3.14 -0.51
CA ALA A 98 -2.23 -2.00 0.33
C ALA A 98 -2.20 -2.37 1.82
N ALA A 99 -3.14 -3.22 2.28
CA ALA A 99 -3.25 -3.67 3.67
C ALA A 99 -2.07 -4.55 4.09
N GLU A 100 -1.61 -5.44 3.21
CA GLU A 100 -0.42 -6.27 3.41
C GLU A 100 0.86 -5.44 3.55
N GLN A 101 0.90 -4.26 2.95
CA GLN A 101 1.98 -3.28 3.10
C GLN A 101 1.82 -2.38 4.35
N GLY A 102 0.83 -2.66 5.21
CA GLY A 102 0.63 -1.93 6.46
C GLY A 102 -0.18 -0.64 6.32
N LYS A 103 -0.87 -0.40 5.19
CA LYS A 103 -1.74 0.78 5.03
C LYS A 103 -2.99 0.65 5.91
N ALA A 104 -3.00 1.30 7.08
CA ALA A 104 -4.08 1.17 8.07
C ALA A 104 -5.48 1.52 7.52
N SER A 105 -5.58 2.48 6.59
CA SER A 105 -6.84 2.82 5.93
C SER A 105 -7.34 1.67 5.06
N ALA A 106 -6.45 1.00 4.32
CA ALA A 106 -6.79 -0.17 3.51
C ALA A 106 -7.19 -1.37 4.38
N GLN A 107 -6.48 -1.61 5.48
CA GLN A 107 -6.82 -2.64 6.47
C GLN A 107 -8.22 -2.39 7.04
N THR A 108 -8.57 -1.13 7.33
CA THR A 108 -9.88 -0.76 7.85
C THR A 108 -10.99 -1.01 6.83
N ASN A 109 -10.79 -0.63 5.56
CA ASN A 109 -11.77 -0.85 4.50
C ASN A 109 -11.92 -2.34 4.17
N LEU A 110 -10.81 -3.08 4.08
CA LEU A 110 -10.82 -4.52 3.84
C LEU A 110 -11.59 -5.27 4.95
N ALA A 111 -11.38 -4.87 6.22
CA ALA A 111 -12.13 -5.42 7.33
C ALA A 111 -13.63 -5.15 7.20
N PHE A 112 -14.01 -3.94 6.76
CA PHE A 112 -15.40 -3.60 6.51
C PHE A 112 -16.02 -4.48 5.40
N MET A 113 -15.30 -4.69 4.30
CA MET A 113 -15.76 -5.56 3.22
C MET A 113 -15.97 -7.01 3.67
N HIS A 114 -15.07 -7.54 4.52
CA HIS A 114 -15.26 -8.85 5.14
C HIS A 114 -16.45 -8.87 6.13
N ALA A 115 -16.68 -7.81 6.88
CA ALA A 115 -17.79 -7.73 7.83
C ALA A 115 -19.16 -7.66 7.12
N THR A 116 -19.21 -7.07 5.93
CA THR A 116 -20.46 -6.86 5.17
C THR A 116 -20.68 -7.88 4.06
N GLY A 117 -19.62 -8.58 3.63
CA GLY A 117 -19.66 -9.48 2.47
C GLY A 117 -19.61 -8.76 1.12
N GLN A 118 -19.16 -7.50 1.08
CA GLN A 118 -18.99 -6.75 -0.16
C GLN A 118 -17.74 -7.23 -0.91
N GLY A 119 -17.93 -7.73 -2.12
CA GLY A 119 -16.86 -8.23 -2.97
C GLY A 119 -16.15 -9.52 -2.50
N VAL A 120 -16.42 -9.96 -1.26
CA VAL A 120 -15.88 -11.18 -0.63
C VAL A 120 -16.99 -11.93 0.11
N ILE A 121 -16.71 -13.19 0.48
CA ILE A 121 -17.57 -13.92 1.41
C ILE A 121 -17.49 -13.23 2.77
N GLN A 122 -18.65 -12.97 3.40
CA GLN A 122 -18.72 -12.38 4.71
C GLN A 122 -17.99 -13.26 5.74
N ASP A 123 -17.04 -12.68 6.47
CA ASP A 123 -16.27 -13.37 7.51
C ASP A 123 -15.88 -12.42 8.64
N ASN A 124 -16.58 -12.56 9.77
CA ASN A 124 -16.35 -11.72 10.95
C ASN A 124 -15.00 -11.99 11.61
N VAL A 125 -14.42 -13.17 11.43
CA VAL A 125 -13.07 -13.49 11.96
C VAL A 125 -12.02 -12.68 11.20
N TYR A 126 -12.08 -12.69 9.86
CA TYR A 126 -11.17 -11.88 9.04
C TYR A 126 -11.39 -10.37 9.26
N ALA A 127 -12.63 -9.92 9.38
CA ALA A 127 -12.93 -8.53 9.71
C ALA A 127 -12.29 -8.12 11.05
N HIS A 128 -12.41 -8.96 12.08
CA HIS A 128 -11.79 -8.72 13.39
C HIS A 128 -10.28 -8.63 13.30
N ILE A 129 -9.63 -9.55 12.56
CA ILE A 129 -8.17 -9.58 12.39
C ILE A 129 -7.70 -8.27 11.78
N TRP A 130 -8.28 -7.86 10.64
CA TRP A 130 -7.86 -6.65 9.95
C TRP A 130 -8.12 -5.37 10.76
N TRP A 131 -9.26 -5.26 11.46
CA TRP A 131 -9.48 -4.13 12.36
C TRP A 131 -8.55 -4.16 13.56
N ASN A 132 -8.15 -5.33 14.06
CA ASN A 132 -7.17 -5.43 15.15
C ASN A 132 -5.80 -4.90 14.71
N ILE A 133 -5.33 -5.31 13.53
CA ILE A 133 -4.05 -4.84 12.95
C ILE A 133 -4.09 -3.32 12.71
N ALA A 134 -5.17 -2.80 12.11
CA ALA A 134 -5.33 -1.38 11.88
C ALA A 134 -5.40 -0.56 13.18
N ALA A 135 -6.08 -1.07 14.21
CA ALA A 135 -6.16 -0.44 15.53
C ALA A 135 -4.79 -0.42 16.23
N ALA A 136 -4.00 -1.48 16.12
CA ALA A 136 -2.62 -1.53 16.63
C ALA A 136 -1.72 -0.49 15.94
N SER A 137 -2.04 -0.12 14.68
CA SER A 137 -1.38 0.95 13.93
C SER A 137 -1.95 2.34 14.22
N GLY A 138 -2.85 2.49 15.22
CA GLY A 138 -3.40 3.77 15.66
C GLY A 138 -4.70 4.20 14.97
N SER A 139 -5.39 3.32 14.24
CA SER A 139 -6.68 3.64 13.63
C SER A 139 -7.81 3.59 14.67
N GLU A 140 -8.29 4.75 15.12
CA GLU A 140 -9.43 4.83 16.05
C GLU A 140 -10.73 4.31 15.43
N ASN A 141 -10.93 4.51 14.12
CA ASN A 141 -12.08 3.97 13.40
C ASN A 141 -12.08 2.44 13.43
N ALA A 142 -10.92 1.81 13.19
CA ALA A 142 -10.78 0.36 13.25
C ALA A 142 -11.07 -0.19 14.65
N LYS A 143 -10.58 0.50 15.68
CA LYS A 143 -10.85 0.14 17.07
C LYS A 143 -12.35 0.18 17.37
N GLY A 144 -13.03 1.27 17.02
CA GLY A 144 -14.47 1.40 17.21
C GLY A 144 -15.28 0.33 16.48
N ASN A 145 -14.95 0.06 15.23
CA ASN A 145 -15.61 -0.97 14.43
C ASN A 145 -15.39 -2.38 15.00
N LYS A 146 -14.16 -2.70 15.43
CA LYS A 146 -13.84 -3.95 16.10
C LYS A 146 -14.67 -4.14 17.37
N ASP A 147 -14.77 -3.11 18.21
CA ASP A 147 -15.53 -3.16 19.48
C ASP A 147 -17.04 -3.38 19.25
N ILE A 148 -17.57 -2.90 18.12
CA ILE A 148 -18.95 -3.17 17.70
C ILE A 148 -19.09 -4.62 17.23
N LEU A 149 -18.15 -5.09 16.37
CA LEU A 149 -18.19 -6.44 15.82
C LEU A 149 -18.10 -7.51 16.89
N VAL A 150 -17.23 -7.35 17.88
CA VAL A 150 -17.03 -8.31 18.99
C VAL A 150 -18.31 -8.60 19.74
N LYS A 151 -19.25 -7.63 19.86
CA LYS A 151 -20.56 -7.83 20.48
C LYS A 151 -21.49 -8.77 19.71
N GLN A 152 -21.20 -9.02 18.45
CA GLN A 152 -21.96 -9.86 17.54
C GLN A 152 -21.29 -11.22 17.28
N MET A 153 -20.00 -11.37 17.65
CA MET A 153 -19.22 -12.60 17.45
C MET A 153 -19.44 -13.59 18.59
N THR A 154 -19.30 -14.87 18.28
CA THR A 154 -19.21 -15.93 19.29
C THR A 154 -17.87 -15.88 20.02
N ALA A 155 -17.81 -16.41 21.25
CA ALA A 155 -16.54 -16.53 21.98
C ALA A 155 -15.50 -17.38 21.22
N GLN A 156 -15.96 -18.38 20.48
CA GLN A 156 -15.10 -19.22 19.65
C GLN A 156 -14.49 -18.43 18.47
N ASP A 157 -15.28 -17.61 17.79
CA ASP A 157 -14.78 -16.79 16.67
C ASP A 157 -13.79 -15.72 17.16
N ILE A 158 -14.04 -15.13 18.33
CA ILE A 158 -13.11 -14.18 18.95
C ILE A 158 -11.78 -14.86 19.26
N SER A 159 -11.81 -16.04 19.89
CA SER A 159 -10.58 -16.81 20.16
C SER A 159 -9.83 -17.14 18.88
N LYS A 160 -10.53 -17.63 17.84
CA LYS A 160 -9.94 -17.93 16.54
C LYS A 160 -9.29 -16.70 15.91
N ALA A 161 -9.95 -15.54 15.99
CA ALA A 161 -9.41 -14.28 15.44
C ALA A 161 -8.16 -13.81 16.20
N GLN A 162 -8.10 -14.06 17.52
CA GLN A 162 -6.92 -13.74 18.34
C GLN A 162 -5.73 -14.66 18.06
N ASP A 163 -5.99 -15.93 17.78
CA ASP A 163 -4.95 -16.94 17.47
C ASP A 163 -4.32 -16.69 16.08
N LEU A 164 -5.04 -16.03 15.18
CA LEU A 164 -4.63 -15.77 13.80
C LEU A 164 -4.03 -14.35 13.58
N ALA A 165 -4.13 -13.45 14.55
CA ALA A 165 -3.67 -12.05 14.45
C ALA A 165 -2.24 -11.90 14.98
#